data_d933bc5b3abe5a6434f1729f4da85398
#
_entry.id   d933bc5b3abe5a6434f1729f4da85398
#
_cell.length_a   1.000
_cell.length_b   1.000
_cell.length_c   1.000
_cell.angle_alpha   90.00
_cell.angle_beta   90.00
_cell.angle_gamma   90.00
#
_symmetry.space_group_name_H-M   'P 1'
#
loop_
_entity.id
_entity.type
_entity.pdbx_description
1 polymer ?
#
loop_
_entity_poly.entity_id
_entity_poly.type
_entity_poly.pdbx_seq_one_letter_code
_entity_poly.pdbx_strand_id
1 'polypeptide(L)'
;MNLWKNYKDVLHETFPLHNRAGSVWAQLESKGTSLTAKTYTTPYFIKAREVEIWDDKSCIYNNIIYPKTGSNLPCFGMDLMGFFQKKVIIVFDYQHPVENYLFSVEGLPKSEGDYRFFEPGNHFSENVYIAKCTMDEVDDNLEMFTKYLTKYKDMVELEKPTGEDTSVYKDFDAYMTKLDPVSGYLKGKFGEERAESLVNDFLFCYD
;
A
#
# COMPACT_ATOMS: atom_id res chain seq x y z
N MET A 1 4.23 20.51 -5.09
CA MET A 1 4.34 19.57 -6.23
C MET A 1 3.65 18.30 -5.83
N ASN A 2 2.66 17.81 -6.56
CA ASN A 2 1.98 16.54 -6.22
C ASN A 2 2.70 15.41 -6.96
N LEU A 3 3.80 14.92 -6.39
CA LEU A 3 4.68 13.92 -7.00
C LEU A 3 3.94 12.63 -7.40
N TRP A 4 2.90 12.26 -6.64
CA TRP A 4 2.18 11.01 -6.81
C TRP A 4 0.85 11.14 -7.55
N LYS A 5 0.59 12.31 -8.15
CA LYS A 5 -0.70 12.60 -8.81
C LYS A 5 -1.06 11.53 -9.85
N ASN A 6 -0.13 11.22 -10.76
CA ASN A 6 -0.40 10.30 -11.85
C ASN A 6 -0.67 8.86 -11.36
N TYR A 7 0.00 8.42 -10.29
CA TYR A 7 -0.27 7.13 -9.64
C TYR A 7 -1.65 7.09 -8.99
N LYS A 8 -2.03 8.16 -8.29
CA LYS A 8 -3.37 8.29 -7.70
C LYS A 8 -4.46 8.32 -8.76
N ASP A 9 -4.23 9.04 -9.86
CA ASP A 9 -5.17 9.10 -10.98
C ASP A 9 -5.38 7.70 -11.57
N VAL A 10 -4.31 6.96 -11.87
CA VAL A 10 -4.40 5.58 -12.38
C VAL A 10 -5.14 4.66 -11.42
N LEU A 11 -4.87 4.74 -10.11
CA LEU A 11 -5.58 3.95 -9.10
C LEU A 11 -7.08 4.26 -9.09
N HIS A 12 -7.45 5.54 -9.07
CA HIS A 12 -8.84 6.01 -8.99
C HIS A 12 -9.61 5.79 -10.29
N GLU A 13 -8.93 5.79 -11.45
CA GLU A 13 -9.53 5.44 -12.74
C GLU A 13 -9.73 3.91 -12.88
N THR A 14 -8.82 3.12 -12.34
CA THR A 14 -8.92 1.66 -12.38
C THR A 14 -10.07 1.14 -11.53
N PHE A 15 -10.29 1.73 -10.36
CA PHE A 15 -11.33 1.34 -9.41
C PHE A 15 -12.27 2.51 -9.09
N PRO A 16 -13.60 2.31 -9.17
CA PRO A 16 -14.58 3.32 -8.76
C PRO A 16 -14.58 3.46 -7.23
N LEU A 17 -13.71 4.31 -6.71
CA LEU A 17 -13.53 4.48 -5.27
C LEU A 17 -14.61 5.37 -4.67
N HIS A 18 -15.30 4.87 -3.64
CA HIS A 18 -16.28 5.61 -2.88
C HIS A 18 -15.70 5.97 -1.50
N ASN A 19 -15.55 7.25 -1.22
CA ASN A 19 -15.08 7.73 0.09
C ASN A 19 -15.95 7.18 1.21
N ARG A 20 -15.31 6.62 2.23
CA ARG A 20 -15.94 6.35 3.52
C ARG A 20 -15.91 7.62 4.38
N ALA A 21 -16.90 7.77 5.25
CA ALA A 21 -16.97 8.91 6.18
C ALA A 21 -15.76 8.96 7.11
N GLY A 22 -15.34 10.16 7.43
CA GLY A 22 -14.09 10.60 8.03
C GLY A 22 -13.46 9.72 9.10
N SER A 23 -12.16 9.56 8.95
CA SER A 23 -11.26 9.04 9.96
C SER A 23 -10.72 10.17 10.83
N VAL A 24 -10.39 9.90 12.09
CA VAL A 24 -9.64 10.80 12.96
C VAL A 24 -8.27 11.17 12.38
N TRP A 25 -7.80 10.40 11.42
CA TRP A 25 -6.55 10.58 10.67
C TRP A 25 -6.73 11.35 9.35
N ALA A 26 -7.94 11.85 9.06
CA ALA A 26 -8.22 12.51 7.78
C ALA A 26 -7.25 13.67 7.48
N GLN A 27 -6.79 14.36 8.51
CA GLN A 27 -5.74 15.38 8.41
C GLN A 27 -5.02 15.52 9.75
N LEU A 28 -3.69 15.50 9.71
CA LEU A 28 -2.83 15.71 10.87
C LEU A 28 -1.65 16.61 10.49
N GLU A 29 -1.36 17.57 11.35
CA GLU A 29 -0.20 18.45 11.21
C GLU A 29 0.67 18.33 12.46
N SER A 30 2.00 18.14 12.26
CA SER A 30 2.95 18.08 13.37
C SER A 30 4.36 18.44 12.91
N LYS A 31 5.02 19.36 13.60
CA LYS A 31 6.43 19.72 13.38
C LYS A 31 6.77 20.01 11.90
N GLY A 32 5.88 20.68 11.16
CA GLY A 32 6.07 20.99 9.74
C GLY A 32 5.85 19.77 8.79
N THR A 33 5.32 18.68 9.31
CA THR A 33 4.89 17.53 8.54
C THR A 33 3.39 17.46 8.49
N SER A 34 2.84 17.30 7.29
CA SER A 34 1.41 17.11 7.03
C SER A 34 1.12 15.66 6.70
N LEU A 35 0.02 15.13 7.19
CA LEU A 35 -0.51 13.82 6.83
C LEU A 35 -1.98 13.96 6.44
N THR A 36 -2.35 13.30 5.34
CA THR A 36 -3.75 13.05 5.00
C THR A 36 -3.98 11.55 4.86
N ALA A 37 -5.13 11.10 5.35
CA ALA A 37 -5.52 9.70 5.29
C ALA A 37 -6.97 9.58 4.82
N LYS A 38 -7.22 8.61 3.93
CA LYS A 38 -8.54 8.33 3.39
C LYS A 38 -8.80 6.84 3.32
N THR A 39 -10.05 6.46 3.42
CA THR A 39 -10.53 5.10 3.26
C THR A 39 -11.61 5.06 2.20
N TYR A 40 -11.57 4.05 1.35
CA TYR A 40 -12.51 3.84 0.25
C TYR A 40 -13.12 2.46 0.29
N THR A 41 -14.30 2.32 -0.29
CA THR A 41 -14.91 1.04 -0.64
C THR A 41 -15.27 1.00 -2.11
N THR A 42 -15.38 -0.21 -2.65
CA THR A 42 -15.90 -0.45 -4.00
C THR A 42 -16.72 -1.74 -4.01
N PRO A 43 -17.40 -2.07 -5.13
CA PRO A 43 -17.96 -3.39 -5.33
C PRO A 43 -16.92 -4.53 -5.36
N TYR A 44 -15.64 -4.22 -5.56
CA TYR A 44 -14.58 -5.21 -5.77
C TYR A 44 -13.83 -5.61 -4.51
N PHE A 45 -13.71 -4.73 -3.52
CA PHE A 45 -12.95 -4.98 -2.29
C PHE A 45 -13.64 -4.35 -1.06
N ILE A 46 -13.27 -4.82 0.13
CA ILE A 46 -13.87 -4.33 1.37
C ILE A 46 -13.36 -2.94 1.74
N LYS A 47 -12.07 -2.72 1.56
CA LYS A 47 -11.42 -1.46 1.92
C LYS A 47 -10.18 -1.21 1.09
N ALA A 48 -9.99 0.01 0.67
CA ALA A 48 -8.70 0.56 0.34
C ALA A 48 -8.41 1.72 1.29
N ARG A 49 -7.19 1.83 1.78
CA ARG A 49 -6.75 3.01 2.51
C ARG A 49 -5.57 3.65 1.82
N GLU A 50 -5.52 4.96 1.85
CA GLU A 50 -4.36 5.73 1.39
C GLU A 50 -3.92 6.71 2.45
N VAL A 51 -2.60 6.88 2.56
CA VAL A 51 -1.95 7.87 3.41
C VAL A 51 -0.95 8.64 2.58
N GLU A 52 -1.00 9.94 2.67
CA GLU A 52 0.00 10.83 2.08
C GLU A 52 0.66 11.64 3.21
N ILE A 53 1.98 11.60 3.28
CA ILE A 53 2.77 12.32 4.28
C ILE A 53 3.79 13.17 3.54
N TRP A 54 3.84 14.46 3.85
CA TRP A 54 4.78 15.37 3.21
C TRP A 54 5.33 16.43 4.16
N ASP A 55 6.57 16.83 3.89
CA ASP A 55 7.26 17.94 4.50
C ASP A 55 8.24 18.58 3.50
N ASP A 56 9.16 19.42 3.98
CA ASP A 56 10.20 20.06 3.16
C ASP A 56 11.25 19.08 2.59
N LYS A 57 11.30 17.84 3.07
CA LYS A 57 12.34 16.83 2.74
C LYS A 57 11.80 15.60 2.05
N SER A 58 10.51 15.32 2.20
CA SER A 58 9.92 14.07 1.71
C SER A 58 8.46 14.21 1.33
N CYS A 59 8.03 13.36 0.39
CA CYS A 59 6.65 13.13 0.05
C CYS A 59 6.43 11.62 -0.07
N ILE A 60 5.63 11.05 0.80
CA ILE A 60 5.35 9.61 0.87
C ILE A 60 3.87 9.39 0.58
N TYR A 61 3.57 8.43 -0.28
CA TYR A 61 2.21 7.95 -0.52
C TYR A 61 2.20 6.44 -0.33
N ASN A 62 1.37 5.97 0.59
CA ASN A 62 1.16 4.56 0.87
C ASN A 62 -0.31 4.20 0.65
N ASN A 63 -0.55 3.07 0.01
CA ASN A 63 -1.87 2.52 -0.21
C ASN A 63 -1.87 1.01 0.04
N ILE A 64 -2.98 0.49 0.56
CA ILE A 64 -3.27 -0.94 0.59
C ILE A 64 -4.74 -1.17 0.24
N ILE A 65 -4.99 -2.18 -0.56
CA ILE A 65 -6.32 -2.66 -0.95
C ILE A 65 -6.54 -4.03 -0.33
N TYR A 66 -7.59 -4.15 0.48
CA TYR A 66 -8.02 -5.40 1.09
C TYR A 66 -9.17 -6.02 0.29
N PRO A 67 -9.04 -7.26 -0.18
CA PRO A 67 -10.12 -7.97 -0.86
C PRO A 67 -11.38 -8.13 -0.01
N LYS A 68 -12.44 -8.65 -0.60
CA LYS A 68 -13.71 -8.92 0.10
C LYS A 68 -13.55 -10.02 1.15
N THR A 69 -14.40 -9.97 2.16
CA THR A 69 -14.54 -11.03 3.16
C THR A 69 -14.76 -12.40 2.47
N GLY A 70 -13.98 -13.39 2.90
CA GLY A 70 -14.00 -14.72 2.30
C GLY A 70 -13.25 -14.84 0.97
N SER A 71 -12.51 -13.81 0.59
CA SER A 71 -11.55 -13.84 -0.50
C SER A 71 -10.29 -14.63 -0.12
N ASN A 72 -9.65 -15.24 -1.13
CA ASN A 72 -8.30 -15.81 -1.02
C ASN A 72 -7.27 -15.01 -1.82
N LEU A 73 -7.65 -13.84 -2.32
CA LEU A 73 -6.74 -12.98 -3.08
C LEU A 73 -5.72 -12.29 -2.17
N PRO A 74 -4.55 -11.97 -2.70
CA PRO A 74 -3.61 -11.10 -2.00
C PRO A 74 -4.19 -9.70 -1.84
N CYS A 75 -3.73 -8.96 -0.82
CA CYS A 75 -3.84 -7.51 -0.79
C CYS A 75 -2.97 -6.91 -1.89
N PHE A 76 -3.33 -5.73 -2.39
CA PHE A 76 -2.43 -4.93 -3.22
C PHE A 76 -1.86 -3.81 -2.36
N GLY A 77 -0.54 -3.82 -2.18
CA GLY A 77 0.19 -2.82 -1.40
C GLY A 77 1.07 -1.93 -2.26
N MET A 78 1.19 -0.67 -1.89
CA MET A 78 2.02 0.30 -2.57
C MET A 78 2.67 1.27 -1.60
N ASP A 79 3.99 1.48 -1.77
CA ASP A 79 4.79 2.48 -1.07
C ASP A 79 5.56 3.33 -2.08
N LEU A 80 5.21 4.59 -2.18
CA LEU A 80 5.86 5.57 -3.03
C LEU A 80 6.56 6.60 -2.14
N MET A 81 7.89 6.62 -2.14
CA MET A 81 8.70 7.39 -1.21
C MET A 81 9.64 8.35 -1.95
N GLY A 82 9.27 9.62 -2.02
CA GLY A 82 10.12 10.69 -2.55
C GLY A 82 10.91 11.36 -1.45
N PHE A 83 12.24 11.24 -1.49
CA PHE A 83 13.16 11.96 -0.62
C PHE A 83 13.85 13.06 -1.44
N PHE A 84 13.40 14.29 -1.28
CA PHE A 84 13.87 15.43 -2.07
C PHE A 84 15.39 15.57 -2.00
N GLN A 85 16.01 15.89 -3.14
CA GLN A 85 17.45 15.97 -3.33
C GLN A 85 18.26 14.66 -3.13
N LYS A 86 17.57 13.51 -2.97
CA LYS A 86 18.24 12.22 -2.79
C LYS A 86 17.82 11.20 -3.83
N LYS A 87 16.62 10.66 -3.66
CA LYS A 87 16.10 9.56 -4.48
C LYS A 87 14.60 9.40 -4.32
N VAL A 88 14.00 8.73 -5.27
CA VAL A 88 12.66 8.17 -5.18
C VAL A 88 12.77 6.65 -5.08
N ILE A 89 11.93 6.06 -4.25
CA ILE A 89 11.75 4.60 -4.15
C ILE A 89 10.28 4.33 -4.42
N ILE A 90 10.02 3.45 -5.37
CA ILE A 90 8.69 3.02 -5.78
C ILE A 90 8.60 1.53 -5.48
N VAL A 91 7.62 1.14 -4.67
CA VAL A 91 7.35 -0.27 -4.35
C VAL A 91 5.86 -0.54 -4.55
N PHE A 92 5.52 -1.63 -5.23
CA PHE A 92 4.18 -2.18 -5.23
C PHE A 92 4.21 -3.69 -5.40
N ASP A 93 3.23 -4.36 -4.79
CA ASP A 93 3.17 -5.82 -4.75
C ASP A 93 1.78 -6.36 -4.45
N TYR A 94 1.61 -7.63 -4.73
CA TYR A 94 0.51 -8.46 -4.24
C TYR A 94 0.95 -9.14 -2.95
N GLN A 95 0.35 -8.75 -1.84
CA GLN A 95 0.75 -9.22 -0.51
C GLN A 95 -0.21 -10.31 -0.05
N HIS A 96 0.23 -11.58 -0.13
CA HIS A 96 -0.62 -12.71 0.22
C HIS A 96 -0.85 -12.77 1.74
N PRO A 97 -2.10 -12.96 2.21
CA PRO A 97 -2.40 -12.94 3.64
C PRO A 97 -1.82 -14.13 4.42
N VAL A 98 -1.49 -15.23 3.74
CA VAL A 98 -0.89 -16.40 4.37
C VAL A 98 0.62 -16.29 4.35
N GLU A 99 1.24 -16.35 5.52
CA GLU A 99 2.69 -16.34 5.70
C GLU A 99 3.34 -17.56 5.02
N ASN A 100 4.55 -17.37 4.52
CA ASN A 100 5.33 -18.41 3.82
C ASN A 100 4.64 -18.98 2.55
N TYR A 101 3.78 -18.20 1.93
CA TYR A 101 3.12 -18.56 0.68
C TYR A 101 3.87 -17.95 -0.51
N LEU A 102 4.71 -18.76 -1.16
CA LEU A 102 5.41 -18.33 -2.37
C LEU A 102 4.48 -18.38 -3.57
N PHE A 103 4.32 -17.27 -4.27
CA PHE A 103 3.48 -17.17 -5.46
C PHE A 103 4.00 -16.13 -6.45
N SER A 104 3.56 -16.27 -7.70
CA SER A 104 3.80 -15.28 -8.75
C SER A 104 2.55 -15.09 -9.60
N VAL A 105 2.42 -13.90 -10.19
CA VAL A 105 1.36 -13.55 -11.14
C VAL A 105 1.91 -13.64 -12.55
N GLU A 106 1.24 -14.43 -13.39
CA GLU A 106 1.65 -14.67 -14.77
C GLU A 106 1.70 -13.36 -15.59
N GLY A 107 2.73 -13.22 -16.40
CA GLY A 107 2.94 -12.07 -17.27
C GLY A 107 3.52 -10.83 -16.58
N LEU A 108 3.89 -10.93 -15.30
CA LEU A 108 4.66 -9.90 -14.61
C LEU A 108 6.12 -10.34 -14.45
N PRO A 109 7.07 -9.39 -14.43
CA PRO A 109 8.47 -9.72 -14.21
C PRO A 109 8.65 -10.28 -12.79
N LYS A 110 9.54 -11.26 -12.67
CA LYS A 110 10.07 -11.63 -11.35
C LYS A 110 11.04 -10.57 -10.90
N SER A 111 10.98 -10.25 -9.63
CA SER A 111 11.87 -9.28 -9.07
C SER A 111 13.28 -9.85 -8.92
N GLU A 112 14.26 -9.04 -9.27
CA GLU A 112 15.70 -9.34 -9.11
C GLU A 112 16.28 -8.28 -8.16
N GLY A 113 16.64 -8.63 -6.94
CA GLY A 113 17.28 -7.66 -6.06
C GLY A 113 17.34 -8.03 -4.59
N ASP A 114 18.00 -7.17 -3.83
CA ASP A 114 18.10 -7.25 -2.37
C ASP A 114 16.90 -6.52 -1.74
N TYR A 115 16.03 -7.26 -1.10
CA TYR A 115 14.71 -6.78 -0.70
C TYR A 115 14.63 -6.29 0.74
N ARG A 116 15.59 -6.50 1.58
CA ARG A 116 15.50 -6.28 3.01
C ARG A 116 14.32 -7.08 3.61
N PHE A 117 13.19 -6.38 3.90
CA PHE A 117 11.98 -6.98 4.47
C PHE A 117 10.93 -7.39 3.43
N PHE A 118 11.11 -7.04 2.16
CA PHE A 118 10.25 -7.50 1.06
C PHE A 118 10.77 -8.84 0.53
N GLU A 119 10.64 -9.90 1.30
CA GLU A 119 11.14 -11.22 0.91
C GLU A 119 10.01 -12.04 0.27
N PRO A 120 10.18 -12.51 -0.99
CA PRO A 120 9.22 -13.40 -1.63
C PRO A 120 8.91 -14.62 -0.75
N GLY A 121 7.63 -14.98 -0.67
CA GLY A 121 7.16 -16.06 0.19
C GLY A 121 6.87 -15.66 1.63
N ASN A 122 7.29 -14.47 2.06
CA ASN A 122 6.98 -13.96 3.39
C ASN A 122 5.92 -12.86 3.30
N HIS A 123 4.73 -13.20 2.84
CA HIS A 123 3.62 -12.36 2.40
C HIS A 123 3.83 -11.64 1.06
N PHE A 124 5.05 -11.48 0.58
CA PHE A 124 5.34 -10.80 -0.68
C PHE A 124 5.43 -11.78 -1.85
N SER A 125 5.01 -11.34 -3.04
CA SER A 125 5.08 -12.15 -4.26
C SER A 125 6.50 -12.20 -4.83
N GLU A 126 6.74 -13.17 -5.74
CA GLU A 126 7.96 -13.16 -6.56
C GLU A 126 8.01 -11.98 -7.53
N ASN A 127 6.90 -11.25 -7.69
CA ASN A 127 6.77 -10.11 -8.60
C ASN A 127 6.88 -8.75 -7.89
N VAL A 128 7.30 -8.70 -6.62
CA VAL A 128 7.45 -7.42 -5.95
C VAL A 128 8.25 -6.43 -6.80
N TYR A 129 7.65 -5.29 -7.14
CA TYR A 129 8.29 -4.28 -7.95
C TYR A 129 8.98 -3.26 -7.07
N ILE A 130 10.27 -3.06 -7.28
CA ILE A 130 11.07 -2.07 -6.57
C ILE A 130 11.88 -1.28 -7.57
N ALA A 131 11.59 0.01 -7.71
CA ALA A 131 12.38 0.93 -8.52
C ALA A 131 13.04 2.00 -7.64
N LYS A 132 14.27 2.35 -8.01
CA LYS A 132 15.00 3.49 -7.44
C LYS A 132 15.31 4.45 -8.58
N CYS A 133 14.76 5.65 -8.53
CA CYS A 133 14.86 6.62 -9.60
C CYS A 133 15.05 8.04 -9.06
N THR A 134 15.24 9.00 -9.95
CA THR A 134 15.21 10.43 -9.67
C THR A 134 13.78 10.96 -9.72
N MET A 135 13.58 12.22 -9.30
CA MET A 135 12.27 12.88 -9.35
C MET A 135 11.69 12.99 -10.77
N ASP A 136 12.57 13.17 -11.77
CA ASP A 136 12.17 13.35 -13.16
C ASP A 136 11.78 12.02 -13.84
N GLU A 137 12.23 10.89 -13.28
CA GLU A 137 11.99 9.54 -13.79
C GLU A 137 10.81 8.83 -13.12
N VAL A 138 10.07 9.52 -12.23
CA VAL A 138 8.96 8.91 -11.47
C VAL A 138 7.93 8.31 -12.40
N ASP A 139 7.53 9.04 -13.42
CA ASP A 139 6.47 8.63 -14.34
C ASP A 139 6.89 7.51 -15.30
N ASP A 140 8.18 7.21 -15.45
CA ASP A 140 8.69 6.10 -16.28
C ASP A 140 8.20 4.72 -15.74
N ASN A 141 7.79 4.68 -14.48
CA ASN A 141 7.28 3.47 -13.82
C ASN A 141 5.74 3.31 -13.91
N LEU A 142 5.01 4.28 -14.47
CA LEU A 142 3.54 4.27 -14.53
C LEU A 142 2.98 3.14 -15.39
N GLU A 143 3.64 2.78 -16.48
CA GLU A 143 3.20 1.67 -17.33
C GLU A 143 3.20 0.36 -16.54
N MET A 144 4.28 0.11 -15.79
CA MET A 144 4.37 -1.08 -14.95
C MET A 144 3.33 -1.07 -13.83
N PHE A 145 3.15 0.06 -13.17
CA PHE A 145 2.11 0.24 -12.16
C PHE A 145 0.71 -0.05 -12.71
N THR A 146 0.38 0.51 -13.87
CA THR A 146 -0.89 0.27 -14.57
C THR A 146 -1.09 -1.22 -14.87
N LYS A 147 -0.04 -1.90 -15.32
CA LYS A 147 -0.07 -3.35 -15.59
C LYS A 147 -0.38 -4.17 -14.32
N TYR A 148 0.23 -3.82 -13.18
CA TYR A 148 -0.06 -4.47 -11.90
C TYR A 148 -1.50 -4.24 -11.46
N LEU A 149 -2.00 -3.00 -11.53
CA LEU A 149 -3.39 -2.71 -11.17
C LEU A 149 -4.40 -3.39 -12.08
N THR A 150 -4.12 -3.45 -13.38
CA THR A 150 -5.00 -4.16 -14.34
C THR A 150 -5.08 -5.65 -13.99
N LYS A 151 -3.94 -6.29 -13.72
CA LYS A 151 -3.91 -7.68 -13.28
C LYS A 151 -4.69 -7.89 -11.97
N TYR A 152 -4.55 -6.98 -11.03
CA TYR A 152 -5.28 -7.04 -9.77
C TYR A 152 -6.80 -6.90 -9.98
N LYS A 153 -7.20 -5.98 -10.85
CA LYS A 153 -8.60 -5.80 -11.24
C LYS A 153 -9.17 -7.09 -11.85
N ASP A 154 -8.44 -7.72 -12.79
CA ASP A 154 -8.85 -9.00 -13.37
C ASP A 154 -9.06 -10.07 -12.30
N MET A 155 -8.15 -10.18 -11.31
CA MET A 155 -8.31 -11.13 -10.20
C MET A 155 -9.57 -10.88 -9.38
N VAL A 156 -9.83 -9.63 -8.96
CA VAL A 156 -10.99 -9.30 -8.12
C VAL A 156 -12.32 -9.38 -8.88
N GLU A 157 -12.32 -9.20 -10.20
CA GLU A 157 -13.50 -9.35 -11.04
C GLU A 157 -13.86 -10.83 -11.29
N LEU A 158 -12.86 -11.69 -11.36
CA LEU A 158 -13.03 -13.14 -11.59
C LEU A 158 -13.38 -13.90 -10.32
N GLU A 159 -13.01 -13.37 -9.16
CA GLU A 159 -13.21 -14.04 -7.88
C GLU A 159 -14.68 -14.08 -7.47
N LYS A 160 -15.03 -15.17 -6.79
CA LYS A 160 -16.32 -15.34 -6.12
C LYS A 160 -16.07 -15.59 -4.64
N PRO A 161 -15.92 -14.53 -3.83
CA PRO A 161 -15.65 -14.67 -2.40
C PRO A 161 -16.80 -15.41 -1.72
N THR A 162 -16.47 -16.26 -0.75
CA THR A 162 -17.44 -17.08 -0.01
C THR A 162 -18.35 -16.24 0.91
N GLY A 163 -17.89 -15.04 1.27
CA GLY A 163 -18.55 -14.17 2.25
C GLY A 163 -18.32 -14.60 3.71
N GLU A 164 -17.59 -15.71 3.93
CA GLU A 164 -17.18 -16.13 5.26
C GLU A 164 -16.01 -15.27 5.75
N ASP A 165 -16.06 -14.85 7.01
CA ASP A 165 -14.97 -14.10 7.61
C ASP A 165 -13.76 -15.02 7.75
N THR A 166 -12.68 -14.63 7.09
CA THR A 166 -11.39 -15.29 7.27
C THR A 166 -10.49 -14.34 8.05
N SER A 167 -9.96 -14.78 9.16
CA SER A 167 -9.04 -13.98 9.99
C SER A 167 -7.69 -13.69 9.31
N VAL A 168 -7.45 -14.25 8.13
CA VAL A 168 -6.15 -14.19 7.43
C VAL A 168 -5.66 -12.76 7.17
N TYR A 169 -6.57 -11.81 6.85
CA TYR A 169 -6.17 -10.42 6.64
C TYR A 169 -5.83 -9.72 7.95
N LYS A 170 -6.44 -10.12 9.06
CA LYS A 170 -6.08 -9.64 10.41
C LYS A 170 -4.72 -10.20 10.84
N ASP A 171 -4.45 -11.45 10.50
CA ASP A 171 -3.15 -12.09 10.76
C ASP A 171 -2.04 -11.39 9.94
N PHE A 172 -2.34 -11.04 8.68
CA PHE A 172 -1.45 -10.22 7.86
C PHE A 172 -1.18 -8.84 8.48
N ASP A 173 -2.22 -8.15 8.94
CA ASP A 173 -2.07 -6.85 9.61
C ASP A 173 -1.24 -6.98 10.89
N ALA A 174 -1.46 -8.02 11.68
CA ALA A 174 -0.66 -8.31 12.88
C ALA A 174 0.82 -8.56 12.53
N TYR A 175 1.10 -9.28 11.43
CA TYR A 175 2.45 -9.48 10.92
C TYR A 175 3.09 -8.15 10.52
N MET A 176 2.41 -7.34 9.72
CA MET A 176 2.93 -6.04 9.25
C MET A 176 3.15 -5.06 10.41
N THR A 177 2.27 -5.06 11.39
CA THR A 177 2.43 -4.27 12.63
C THR A 177 3.66 -4.72 13.42
N LYS A 178 3.87 -6.02 13.56
CA LYS A 178 5.04 -6.60 14.26
C LYS A 178 6.35 -6.31 13.53
N LEU A 179 6.34 -6.33 12.19
CA LEU A 179 7.48 -5.98 11.35
C LEU A 179 7.88 -4.51 11.51
N ASP A 180 6.89 -3.65 11.76
CA ASP A 180 7.03 -2.24 12.10
C ASP A 180 7.96 -1.42 11.15
N PRO A 181 7.80 -1.54 9.83
CA PRO A 181 8.74 -0.94 8.87
C PRO A 181 8.71 0.59 8.86
N VAL A 182 7.67 1.21 9.44
CA VAL A 182 7.43 2.66 9.38
C VAL A 182 7.45 3.36 10.75
N SER A 183 7.47 2.63 11.86
CA SER A 183 7.31 3.19 13.20
C SER A 183 8.38 4.23 13.53
N GLY A 184 9.64 3.93 13.26
CA GLY A 184 10.72 4.87 13.53
C GLY A 184 10.55 6.21 12.79
N TYR A 185 10.08 6.18 11.55
CA TYR A 185 9.77 7.38 10.78
C TYR A 185 8.60 8.15 11.38
N LEU A 186 7.50 7.47 11.66
CA LEU A 186 6.28 8.08 12.21
C LEU A 186 6.50 8.64 13.62
N LYS A 187 7.21 7.91 14.51
CA LYS A 187 7.57 8.38 15.86
C LYS A 187 8.37 9.68 15.81
N GLY A 188 9.29 9.79 14.88
CA GLY A 188 10.07 11.02 14.67
C GLY A 188 9.23 12.22 14.26
N LYS A 189 8.18 12.01 13.46
CA LYS A 189 7.29 13.06 12.94
C LYS A 189 6.14 13.43 13.89
N PHE A 190 5.44 12.45 14.43
CA PHE A 190 4.18 12.63 15.14
C PHE A 190 4.24 12.33 16.64
N GLY A 191 5.33 11.77 17.15
CA GLY A 191 5.49 11.28 18.51
C GLY A 191 5.05 9.82 18.65
N GLU A 192 5.43 9.18 19.76
CA GLU A 192 5.27 7.74 19.96
C GLU A 192 3.80 7.31 19.98
N GLU A 193 3.00 7.88 20.86
CA GLU A 193 1.59 7.54 21.04
C GLU A 193 0.77 7.64 19.74
N ARG A 194 0.94 8.76 19.00
CA ARG A 194 0.23 8.96 17.72
C ARG A 194 0.73 8.02 16.64
N ALA A 195 2.02 7.72 16.61
CA ALA A 195 2.58 6.79 15.64
C ALA A 195 2.05 5.37 15.87
N GLU A 196 2.00 4.91 17.11
CA GLU A 196 1.45 3.60 17.47
C GLU A 196 -0.04 3.50 17.12
N SER A 197 -0.84 4.49 17.49
CA SER A 197 -2.26 4.51 17.14
C SER A 197 -2.48 4.57 15.62
N LEU A 198 -1.71 5.37 14.88
CA LEU A 198 -1.80 5.40 13.42
C LEU A 198 -1.49 4.03 12.78
N VAL A 199 -0.48 3.34 13.27
CA VAL A 199 -0.10 2.00 12.79
C VAL A 199 -1.19 0.98 13.08
N ASN A 200 -1.64 0.90 14.33
CA ASN A 200 -2.56 -0.15 14.80
C ASN A 200 -4.02 0.07 14.39
N ASP A 201 -4.46 1.34 14.37
CA ASP A 201 -5.87 1.66 14.19
C ASP A 201 -6.20 2.09 12.75
N PHE A 202 -5.18 2.28 11.90
CA PHE A 202 -5.40 2.74 10.52
C PHE A 202 -4.53 2.07 9.48
N LEU A 203 -3.20 2.03 9.65
CA LEU A 203 -2.31 1.54 8.58
C LEU A 203 -2.46 0.04 8.36
N PHE A 204 -2.50 -0.74 9.41
CA PHE A 204 -2.68 -2.18 9.38
C PHE A 204 -3.90 -2.56 10.21
N CYS A 205 -5.06 -2.26 9.66
CA CYS A 205 -6.36 -2.50 10.29
C CYS A 205 -7.37 -2.90 9.22
N TYR A 206 -7.64 -4.20 9.13
CA TYR A 206 -8.59 -4.76 8.17
C TYR A 206 -10.05 -4.36 8.44
N ASP A 207 -10.41 -4.15 9.69
CA ASP A 207 -11.77 -3.79 10.16
C ASP A 207 -12.19 -2.35 9.84
#